data_bdae7f17a11cfdae7f8445ef5a6f82a4
#
_entry.id   bdae7f17a11cfdae7f8445ef5a6f82a4
#
_cell.length_a   1.000
_cell.length_b   1.000
_cell.length_c   1.000
_cell.angle_alpha   90.00
_cell.angle_beta   90.00
_cell.angle_gamma   90.00
#
_symmetry.space_group_name_H-M   'P 1'
#
loop_
_entity.id
_entity.type
_entity.pdbx_description
1 polymer ?
#
loop_
_entity_poly.entity_id
_entity_poly.type
_entity_poly.pdbx_seq_one_letter_code
_entity_poly.pdbx_strand_id
1 'polypeptide(L)'
;AIYSPKPLPTYPNGFPEEVLEEFRLRTGRDILCNKPYSGTQVIADYGDEHVRTGKLIVYTSADSVFQIAAHEDVVPVEQLYDYCRIARQILQGEHGVGRVIARPFVGESGHYTRTPRRHDFSLLPPAVTMLDQLKAAGKDVIAVGKIQDIFVGKGITEHVYTSGNAEGIQQTLEYLDKDFEGLCFINLVDYDMLYGHRRDVDGYAKALA
;
A
#
# COMPACT_ATOMS: atom_id res chain seq x y z
N ALA A 1 9.69 -6.33 -9.43
CA ALA A 1 9.74 -5.06 -8.66
C ALA A 1 10.32 -3.95 -9.54
N ILE A 2 9.81 -2.73 -9.40
CA ILE A 2 10.23 -1.59 -10.24
C ILE A 2 11.67 -1.17 -9.91
N TYR A 3 12.12 -1.36 -8.68
CA TYR A 3 13.41 -0.87 -8.18
C TYR A 3 14.22 -1.91 -7.41
N SER A 4 13.86 -3.19 -7.50
CA SER A 4 14.61 -4.29 -6.90
C SER A 4 14.63 -5.50 -7.84
N PRO A 5 15.79 -6.11 -8.09
CA PRO A 5 15.89 -7.33 -8.88
C PRO A 5 15.37 -8.56 -8.14
N LYS A 6 15.16 -8.46 -6.81
CA LYS A 6 14.61 -9.52 -5.98
C LYS A 6 13.13 -9.23 -5.69
N PRO A 7 12.26 -10.24 -5.70
CA PRO A 7 10.90 -10.11 -5.21
C PRO A 7 10.89 -9.57 -3.77
N LEU A 8 9.89 -8.76 -3.44
CA LEU A 8 9.67 -8.37 -2.05
C LEU A 8 9.25 -9.59 -1.23
N PRO A 9 9.60 -9.65 0.07
CA PRO A 9 9.30 -10.82 0.90
C PRO A 9 7.79 -11.02 1.05
N THR A 10 7.37 -12.29 1.05
CA THR A 10 6.00 -12.72 1.36
C THR A 10 6.01 -13.69 2.53
N TYR A 11 4.92 -13.77 3.27
CA TYR A 11 4.84 -14.51 4.53
C TYR A 11 3.67 -15.49 4.52
N PRO A 12 3.74 -16.61 3.76
CA PRO A 12 2.64 -17.55 3.62
C PRO A 12 2.28 -18.27 4.93
N ASN A 13 3.18 -18.28 5.90
CA ASN A 13 2.97 -18.87 7.22
C ASN A 13 2.82 -17.82 8.35
N GLY A 14 2.63 -16.53 7.99
CA GLY A 14 2.68 -15.43 8.94
C GLY A 14 4.08 -14.87 9.15
N PHE A 15 4.16 -13.74 9.84
CA PHE A 15 5.43 -13.04 10.13
C PHE A 15 6.21 -13.78 11.22
N PRO A 16 7.56 -13.76 11.15
CA PRO A 16 8.41 -14.38 12.17
C PRO A 16 8.25 -13.68 13.53
N GLU A 17 8.48 -14.44 14.59
CA GLU A 17 8.21 -13.97 15.97
C GLU A 17 9.06 -12.74 16.34
N GLU A 18 10.28 -12.63 15.86
CA GLU A 18 11.15 -11.47 16.09
C GLU A 18 10.52 -10.14 15.61
N VAL A 19 9.82 -10.16 14.47
CA VAL A 19 9.09 -8.99 13.94
C VAL A 19 7.90 -8.66 14.85
N LEU A 20 7.17 -9.69 15.29
CA LEU A 20 5.98 -9.53 16.12
C LEU A 20 6.32 -9.11 17.55
N GLU A 21 7.40 -9.62 18.13
CA GLU A 21 7.88 -9.21 19.45
C GLU A 21 8.28 -7.75 19.47
N GLU A 22 9.07 -7.29 18.50
CA GLU A 22 9.43 -5.90 18.36
C GLU A 22 8.21 -5.00 18.16
N PHE A 23 7.23 -5.46 17.37
CA PHE A 23 5.99 -4.73 17.16
C PHE A 23 5.16 -4.63 18.44
N ARG A 24 5.00 -5.73 19.21
CA ARG A 24 4.32 -5.72 20.52
C ARG A 24 5.00 -4.78 21.50
N LEU A 25 6.33 -4.85 21.57
CA LEU A 25 7.12 -4.02 22.47
C LEU A 25 6.92 -2.53 22.17
N ARG A 26 6.96 -2.14 20.92
CA ARG A 26 6.86 -0.72 20.52
C ARG A 26 5.45 -0.16 20.52
N THR A 27 4.44 -1.00 20.31
CA THR A 27 3.03 -0.58 20.29
C THR A 27 2.35 -0.73 21.66
N GLY A 28 2.90 -1.57 22.53
CA GLY A 28 2.25 -1.96 23.80
C GLY A 28 0.97 -2.79 23.59
N ARG A 29 0.76 -3.34 22.38
CA ARG A 29 -0.42 -4.12 22.02
C ARG A 29 -0.05 -5.54 21.62
N ASP A 30 -0.83 -6.48 22.09
CA ASP A 30 -0.74 -7.88 21.65
C ASP A 30 -1.41 -8.07 20.29
N ILE A 31 -1.23 -9.22 19.67
CA ILE A 31 -1.60 -9.51 18.29
C ILE A 31 -2.57 -10.69 18.22
N LEU A 32 -3.50 -10.61 17.29
CA LEU A 32 -4.39 -11.70 16.86
C LEU A 32 -4.06 -12.09 15.41
N CYS A 33 -4.33 -13.31 15.06
CA CYS A 33 -4.27 -13.90 13.71
C CYS A 33 -2.84 -14.26 13.24
N ASN A 34 -2.06 -13.32 12.73
CA ASN A 34 -0.72 -13.52 12.12
C ASN A 34 -0.67 -14.64 11.06
N LYS A 35 -1.55 -14.60 10.07
CA LYS A 35 -1.56 -15.56 8.94
C LYS A 35 -2.18 -14.93 7.69
N PRO A 36 -2.08 -15.58 6.52
CA PRO A 36 -2.80 -15.13 5.33
C PRO A 36 -4.31 -15.18 5.56
N TYR A 37 -5.00 -14.07 5.24
CA TYR A 37 -6.44 -13.97 5.44
C TYR A 37 -7.12 -13.02 4.44
N SER A 38 -8.40 -13.26 4.14
CA SER A 38 -9.25 -12.27 3.50
C SER A 38 -9.57 -11.14 4.46
N GLY A 39 -9.45 -9.88 4.01
CA GLY A 39 -9.67 -8.72 4.86
C GLY A 39 -11.12 -8.54 5.35
N THR A 40 -12.11 -9.15 4.73
CA THR A 40 -13.50 -9.18 5.23
C THR A 40 -13.71 -10.32 6.22
N GLN A 41 -13.14 -11.49 5.93
CA GLN A 41 -13.27 -12.64 6.80
C GLN A 41 -12.51 -12.46 8.11
N VAL A 42 -11.33 -11.83 8.09
CA VAL A 42 -10.52 -11.63 9.30
C VAL A 42 -11.22 -10.75 10.35
N ILE A 43 -11.96 -9.73 9.92
CA ILE A 43 -12.73 -8.91 10.86
C ILE A 43 -13.98 -9.62 11.37
N ALA A 44 -14.59 -10.50 10.58
CA ALA A 44 -15.69 -11.34 11.04
C ALA A 44 -15.24 -12.34 12.10
N ASP A 45 -14.09 -12.99 11.90
CA ASP A 45 -13.61 -14.07 12.78
C ASP A 45 -12.89 -13.57 14.04
N TYR A 46 -12.20 -12.43 13.97
CA TYR A 46 -11.37 -11.88 15.07
C TYR A 46 -11.91 -10.55 15.65
N GLY A 47 -12.95 -9.96 15.05
CA GLY A 47 -13.48 -8.66 15.48
C GLY A 47 -13.95 -8.65 16.92
N ASP A 48 -14.70 -9.65 17.34
CA ASP A 48 -15.21 -9.75 18.72
C ASP A 48 -14.08 -9.87 19.75
N GLU A 49 -13.07 -10.68 19.45
CA GLU A 49 -11.91 -10.79 20.33
C GLU A 49 -11.09 -9.50 20.37
N HIS A 50 -10.91 -8.84 19.23
CA HIS A 50 -10.27 -7.52 19.16
C HIS A 50 -11.00 -6.49 20.02
N VAL A 51 -12.33 -6.37 19.86
CA VAL A 51 -13.14 -5.40 20.63
C VAL A 51 -13.05 -5.68 22.13
N ARG A 52 -13.10 -6.96 22.53
CA ARG A 52 -13.01 -7.37 23.93
C ARG A 52 -11.63 -7.17 24.56
N THR A 53 -10.55 -7.39 23.81
CA THR A 53 -9.18 -7.46 24.36
C THR A 53 -8.29 -6.27 24.01
N GLY A 54 -8.63 -5.52 22.97
CA GLY A 54 -7.78 -4.46 22.42
C GLY A 54 -6.56 -4.95 21.66
N LYS A 55 -6.39 -6.27 21.43
CA LYS A 55 -5.30 -6.85 20.63
C LYS A 55 -5.48 -6.49 19.17
N LEU A 56 -4.39 -6.18 18.47
CA LEU A 56 -4.43 -5.80 17.05
C LEU A 56 -4.58 -7.02 16.14
N ILE A 57 -5.45 -6.95 15.13
CA ILE A 57 -5.58 -8.01 14.14
C ILE A 57 -4.51 -7.81 13.08
N VAL A 58 -3.44 -8.62 13.12
CA VAL A 58 -2.35 -8.61 12.14
C VAL A 58 -2.54 -9.76 11.16
N TYR A 59 -2.46 -9.49 9.86
CA TYR A 59 -2.60 -10.50 8.83
C TYR A 59 -1.87 -10.11 7.54
N THR A 60 -1.73 -11.06 6.63
CA THR A 60 -1.08 -10.88 5.33
C THR A 60 -1.97 -11.40 4.20
N SER A 61 -1.45 -11.41 2.97
CA SER A 61 -2.05 -12.03 1.79
C SER A 61 -0.95 -12.66 0.92
N ALA A 62 -1.28 -13.08 -0.29
CA ALA A 62 -0.28 -13.53 -1.26
C ALA A 62 0.69 -12.42 -1.70
N ASP A 63 0.28 -11.17 -1.53
CA ASP A 63 1.14 -10.00 -1.78
C ASP A 63 2.13 -9.78 -0.63
N SER A 64 3.16 -8.95 -0.91
CA SER A 64 4.12 -8.50 0.11
C SER A 64 3.53 -7.38 0.96
N VAL A 65 2.67 -7.74 1.92
CA VAL A 65 1.92 -6.77 2.75
C VAL A 65 1.85 -7.20 4.22
N PHE A 66 1.93 -6.22 5.12
CA PHE A 66 1.61 -6.34 6.54
C PHE A 66 0.35 -5.50 6.80
N GLN A 67 -0.73 -6.12 7.22
CA GLN A 67 -2.00 -5.45 7.39
C GLN A 67 -2.43 -5.46 8.86
N ILE A 68 -2.91 -4.33 9.35
CA ILE A 68 -3.42 -4.16 10.71
C ILE A 68 -4.88 -3.75 10.62
N ALA A 69 -5.80 -4.63 11.06
CA ALA A 69 -7.19 -4.26 11.22
C ALA A 69 -7.50 -3.92 12.69
N ALA A 70 -8.28 -2.85 12.90
CA ALA A 70 -8.73 -2.43 14.22
C ALA A 70 -10.09 -1.72 14.13
N HIS A 71 -10.92 -1.93 15.15
CA HIS A 71 -12.20 -1.24 15.32
C HIS A 71 -11.95 0.20 15.78
N GLU A 72 -12.60 1.18 15.15
CA GLU A 72 -12.32 2.60 15.38
C GLU A 72 -12.63 3.08 16.80
N ASP A 73 -13.58 2.45 17.49
CA ASP A 73 -13.88 2.76 18.89
C ASP A 73 -12.88 2.14 19.89
N VAL A 74 -12.10 1.15 19.47
CA VAL A 74 -11.07 0.47 20.30
C VAL A 74 -9.69 1.07 20.06
N VAL A 75 -9.40 1.37 18.81
CA VAL A 75 -8.16 2.01 18.35
C VAL A 75 -8.52 3.15 17.41
N PRO A 76 -8.47 4.41 17.87
CA PRO A 76 -8.71 5.55 17.00
C PRO A 76 -7.85 5.51 15.74
N VAL A 77 -8.38 5.99 14.62
CA VAL A 77 -7.74 5.86 13.29
C VAL A 77 -6.32 6.41 13.28
N GLU A 78 -6.08 7.56 13.90
CA GLU A 78 -4.73 8.15 13.99
C GLU A 78 -3.76 7.26 14.77
N GLN A 79 -4.22 6.63 15.84
CA GLN A 79 -3.41 5.66 16.59
C GLN A 79 -3.12 4.41 15.76
N LEU A 80 -4.07 3.93 14.96
CA LEU A 80 -3.84 2.83 14.02
C LEU A 80 -2.78 3.22 12.98
N TYR A 81 -2.81 4.46 12.48
CA TYR A 81 -1.78 4.96 11.57
C TYR A 81 -0.41 5.02 12.24
N ASP A 82 -0.32 5.41 13.51
CA ASP A 82 0.94 5.38 14.26
C ASP A 82 1.48 3.96 14.42
N TYR A 83 0.62 2.99 14.69
CA TYR A 83 1.02 1.58 14.72
C TYR A 83 1.53 1.09 13.35
N CYS A 84 0.91 1.53 12.26
CA CYS A 84 1.39 1.23 10.92
C CYS A 84 2.74 1.91 10.61
N ARG A 85 2.99 3.13 11.09
CA ARG A 85 4.31 3.80 10.99
C ARG A 85 5.39 3.02 11.77
N ILE A 86 5.06 2.54 12.98
CA ILE A 86 5.95 1.67 13.76
C ILE A 86 6.25 0.38 12.99
N ALA A 87 5.22 -0.31 12.49
CA ALA A 87 5.42 -1.51 11.68
C ALA A 87 6.27 -1.23 10.43
N ARG A 88 6.07 -0.09 9.76
CA ARG A 88 6.89 0.33 8.60
C ARG A 88 8.36 0.54 8.94
N GLN A 89 8.68 1.00 10.15
CA GLN A 89 10.05 1.15 10.62
C GLN A 89 10.72 -0.21 10.95
N ILE A 90 9.96 -1.16 11.49
CA ILE A 90 10.43 -2.52 11.78
C ILE A 90 10.66 -3.31 10.49
N LEU A 91 9.70 -3.25 9.58
CA LEU A 91 9.67 -4.03 8.32
C LEU A 91 10.57 -3.41 7.24
N GLN A 92 11.88 -3.43 7.47
CA GLN A 92 12.94 -2.95 6.58
C GLN A 92 13.89 -4.10 6.21
N GLY A 93 14.79 -3.86 5.25
CA GLY A 93 15.80 -4.84 4.86
C GLY A 93 15.18 -6.15 4.37
N GLU A 94 15.54 -7.27 4.99
CA GLU A 94 15.04 -8.60 4.64
C GLU A 94 13.54 -8.76 4.89
N HIS A 95 12.98 -8.04 5.88
CA HIS A 95 11.55 -8.00 6.18
C HIS A 95 10.81 -6.85 5.50
N GLY A 96 11.45 -6.20 4.53
CA GLY A 96 10.92 -5.04 3.82
C GLY A 96 9.72 -5.37 2.93
N VAL A 97 8.54 -5.62 3.51
CA VAL A 97 7.30 -5.80 2.74
C VAL A 97 6.96 -4.54 1.95
N GLY A 98 6.33 -4.71 0.81
CA GLY A 98 5.98 -3.60 -0.10
C GLY A 98 5.08 -2.56 0.54
N ARG A 99 4.12 -2.99 1.37
CA ARG A 99 3.18 -2.07 2.05
C ARG A 99 2.86 -2.55 3.46
N VAL A 100 2.75 -1.59 4.38
CA VAL A 100 2.00 -1.75 5.63
C VAL A 100 0.67 -1.06 5.44
N ILE A 101 -0.44 -1.71 5.80
CA ILE A 101 -1.79 -1.23 5.48
C ILE A 101 -2.62 -1.12 6.75
N ALA A 102 -3.11 0.09 7.04
CA ALA A 102 -4.15 0.32 8.03
C ALA A 102 -5.52 -0.08 7.45
N ARG A 103 -6.26 -0.90 8.18
CA ARG A 103 -7.59 -1.40 7.83
C ARG A 103 -8.60 -1.11 8.95
N PRO A 104 -9.01 0.14 9.16
CA PRO A 104 -10.03 0.45 10.16
C PRO A 104 -11.38 -0.16 9.78
N PHE A 105 -12.14 -0.57 10.79
CA PHE A 105 -13.50 -1.09 10.64
C PHE A 105 -14.40 -0.60 11.77
N VAL A 106 -15.69 -0.72 11.58
CA VAL A 106 -16.75 -0.37 12.53
C VAL A 106 -17.83 -1.45 12.56
N GLY A 107 -18.79 -1.33 13.44
CA GLY A 107 -19.95 -2.22 13.52
C GLY A 107 -19.99 -3.03 14.81
N GLU A 108 -20.84 -4.03 14.84
CA GLU A 108 -21.10 -4.89 15.99
C GLU A 108 -20.79 -6.34 15.64
N SER A 109 -20.79 -7.21 16.65
CA SER A 109 -20.63 -8.65 16.47
C SER A 109 -21.53 -9.20 15.35
N GLY A 110 -20.94 -9.89 14.40
CA GLY A 110 -21.60 -10.42 13.20
C GLY A 110 -21.85 -9.40 12.06
N HIS A 111 -21.61 -8.09 12.27
CA HIS A 111 -21.89 -7.04 11.28
C HIS A 111 -20.75 -6.01 11.16
N TYR A 112 -19.52 -6.47 11.24
CA TYR A 112 -18.34 -5.63 11.04
C TYR A 112 -18.16 -5.21 9.58
N THR A 113 -17.87 -3.92 9.36
CA THR A 113 -17.69 -3.34 8.03
C THR A 113 -16.43 -2.48 7.98
N ARG A 114 -15.61 -2.66 6.95
CA ARG A 114 -14.43 -1.83 6.71
C ARG A 114 -14.82 -0.41 6.34
N THR A 115 -14.09 0.58 6.88
CA THR A 115 -14.31 1.98 6.54
C THR A 115 -13.42 2.41 5.36
N PRO A 116 -13.74 3.54 4.71
CA PRO A 116 -12.91 4.10 3.63
C PRO A 116 -11.58 4.69 4.13
N ARG A 117 -11.34 4.75 5.44
CA ARG A 117 -10.12 5.27 6.07
C ARG A 117 -8.93 4.30 6.02
N ARG A 118 -8.93 3.42 5.02
CA ARG A 118 -7.74 2.63 4.68
C ARG A 118 -6.59 3.56 4.35
N HIS A 119 -5.38 3.24 4.84
CA HIS A 119 -4.16 3.95 4.46
C HIS A 119 -3.00 2.98 4.26
N ASP A 120 -2.24 3.19 3.17
CA ASP A 120 -1.11 2.35 2.80
C ASP A 120 0.20 3.10 3.09
N PHE A 121 1.08 2.46 3.85
CA PHE A 121 2.44 2.93 4.16
C PHE A 121 3.42 2.11 3.31
N SER A 122 3.74 2.61 2.13
CA SER A 122 4.61 1.93 1.18
C SER A 122 6.07 1.95 1.60
N LEU A 123 6.82 0.93 1.15
CA LEU A 123 8.26 0.88 1.30
C LEU A 123 8.89 1.95 0.42
N LEU A 124 9.77 2.76 1.00
CA LEU A 124 10.59 3.69 0.22
C LEU A 124 11.48 2.93 -0.75
N PRO A 125 11.78 3.47 -1.94
CA PRO A 125 12.80 2.92 -2.81
C PRO A 125 14.12 2.70 -2.03
N PRO A 126 14.73 1.50 -2.10
CA PRO A 126 15.87 1.14 -1.24
C PRO A 126 17.17 1.85 -1.61
N ALA A 127 17.20 2.53 -2.76
CA ALA A 127 18.35 3.25 -3.26
C ALA A 127 17.92 4.55 -3.96
N VAL A 128 18.90 5.35 -4.34
CA VAL A 128 18.71 6.50 -5.21
C VAL A 128 18.19 6.02 -6.57
N THR A 129 17.05 6.54 -6.98
CA THR A 129 16.41 6.20 -8.24
C THR A 129 16.77 7.20 -9.33
N MET A 130 16.42 6.91 -10.58
CA MET A 130 16.54 7.87 -11.68
C MET A 130 15.72 9.15 -11.39
N LEU A 131 14.56 9.01 -10.73
CA LEU A 131 13.72 10.16 -10.37
C LEU A 131 14.46 11.10 -9.39
N ASP A 132 15.15 10.53 -8.41
CA ASP A 132 15.98 11.31 -7.47
C ASP A 132 17.11 12.04 -8.21
N GLN A 133 17.76 11.38 -9.17
CA GLN A 133 18.86 11.95 -9.94
C GLN A 133 18.39 13.10 -10.85
N LEU A 134 17.26 12.92 -11.54
CA LEU A 134 16.65 13.96 -12.36
C LEU A 134 16.30 15.19 -11.51
N LYS A 135 15.62 14.98 -10.38
CA LYS A 135 15.26 16.06 -9.45
C LYS A 135 16.50 16.77 -8.90
N ALA A 136 17.53 16.04 -8.52
CA ALA A 136 18.81 16.61 -8.05
C ALA A 136 19.54 17.42 -9.13
N ALA A 137 19.35 17.06 -10.39
CA ALA A 137 19.86 17.80 -11.55
C ALA A 137 18.99 19.02 -11.93
N GLY A 138 17.97 19.36 -11.12
CA GLY A 138 17.06 20.48 -11.39
C GLY A 138 16.07 20.24 -12.51
N LYS A 139 15.86 18.96 -12.90
CA LYS A 139 14.90 18.56 -13.93
C LYS A 139 13.53 18.27 -13.33
N ASP A 140 12.49 18.44 -14.15
CA ASP A 140 11.13 18.10 -13.79
C ASP A 140 10.93 16.58 -13.77
N VAL A 141 10.18 16.10 -12.77
CA VAL A 141 9.73 14.72 -12.67
C VAL A 141 8.23 14.75 -12.39
N ILE A 142 7.46 14.62 -13.45
CA ILE A 142 6.00 14.70 -13.42
C ILE A 142 5.44 13.28 -13.33
N ALA A 143 4.66 13.01 -12.30
CA ALA A 143 4.07 11.71 -12.04
C ALA A 143 2.56 11.72 -12.36
N VAL A 144 2.13 10.87 -13.29
CA VAL A 144 0.71 10.72 -13.66
C VAL A 144 0.19 9.36 -13.19
N GLY A 145 -0.95 9.36 -12.50
CA GLY A 145 -1.55 8.16 -11.92
C GLY A 145 -0.91 7.75 -10.60
N LYS A 146 -0.61 6.46 -10.41
CA LYS A 146 -0.09 5.90 -9.15
C LYS A 146 1.42 6.04 -8.94
N ILE A 147 2.13 6.70 -9.83
CA ILE A 147 3.60 6.84 -9.73
C ILE A 147 4.00 7.52 -8.42
N GLN A 148 3.24 8.53 -7.98
CA GLN A 148 3.42 9.20 -6.70
C GLN A 148 3.39 8.20 -5.52
N ASP A 149 2.43 7.27 -5.51
CA ASP A 149 2.27 6.28 -4.44
C ASP A 149 3.35 5.19 -4.51
N ILE A 150 3.72 4.77 -5.73
CA ILE A 150 4.75 3.73 -5.95
C ILE A 150 6.11 4.20 -5.43
N PHE A 151 6.47 5.45 -5.69
CA PHE A 151 7.75 6.03 -5.25
C PHE A 151 7.65 6.80 -3.93
N VAL A 152 6.46 6.82 -3.30
CA VAL A 152 6.19 7.52 -2.02
C VAL A 152 6.59 9.01 -2.11
N GLY A 153 6.36 9.62 -3.27
CA GLY A 153 6.73 10.99 -3.59
C GLY A 153 8.22 11.26 -3.75
N LYS A 154 9.08 10.25 -3.56
CA LYS A 154 10.52 10.42 -3.62
C LYS A 154 10.97 10.67 -5.07
N GLY A 155 11.72 11.75 -5.27
CA GLY A 155 12.23 12.14 -6.57
C GLY A 155 11.20 12.78 -7.51
N ILE A 156 9.98 13.04 -7.07
CA ILE A 156 8.90 13.65 -7.85
C ILE A 156 8.82 15.15 -7.60
N THR A 157 8.62 15.96 -8.64
CA THR A 157 8.46 17.42 -8.56
C THR A 157 7.00 17.84 -8.64
N GLU A 158 6.20 17.14 -9.45
CA GLU A 158 4.77 17.40 -9.64
C GLU A 158 4.02 16.09 -9.84
N HIS A 159 2.76 16.00 -9.41
CA HIS A 159 1.95 14.81 -9.62
C HIS A 159 0.47 15.12 -9.84
N VAL A 160 -0.21 14.22 -10.55
CA VAL A 160 -1.66 14.20 -10.71
C VAL A 160 -2.17 12.77 -10.59
N TYR A 161 -3.21 12.58 -9.77
CA TYR A 161 -3.92 11.30 -9.69
C TYR A 161 -4.92 11.18 -10.83
N THR A 162 -5.16 9.95 -11.27
CA THR A 162 -6.10 9.63 -12.35
C THR A 162 -7.00 8.46 -11.96
N SER A 163 -8.23 8.48 -12.44
CA SER A 163 -9.24 7.45 -12.19
C SER A 163 -9.13 6.25 -13.15
N GLY A 164 -8.44 6.39 -14.28
CA GLY A 164 -8.27 5.36 -15.29
C GLY A 164 -7.35 5.78 -16.44
N ASN A 165 -7.21 4.90 -17.44
CA ASN A 165 -6.29 5.12 -18.57
C ASN A 165 -6.65 6.36 -19.40
N ALA A 166 -7.95 6.59 -19.69
CA ALA A 166 -8.37 7.72 -20.53
C ALA A 166 -7.95 9.06 -19.92
N GLU A 167 -8.22 9.27 -18.61
CA GLU A 167 -7.79 10.45 -17.89
C GLU A 167 -6.26 10.53 -17.81
N GLY A 168 -5.58 9.40 -17.58
CA GLY A 168 -4.13 9.34 -17.57
C GLY A 168 -3.50 9.78 -18.87
N ILE A 169 -4.02 9.36 -20.00
CA ILE A 169 -3.57 9.78 -21.34
C ILE A 169 -3.83 11.28 -21.53
N GLN A 170 -5.04 11.75 -21.20
CA GLN A 170 -5.39 13.17 -21.32
C GLN A 170 -4.43 14.05 -20.50
N GLN A 171 -4.22 13.73 -19.22
CA GLN A 171 -3.32 14.46 -18.35
C GLN A 171 -1.88 14.44 -18.88
N THR A 172 -1.43 13.32 -19.43
CA THR A 172 -0.10 13.23 -20.03
C THR A 172 0.04 14.14 -21.25
N LEU A 173 -0.96 14.20 -22.13
CA LEU A 173 -0.96 15.11 -23.29
C LEU A 173 -0.95 16.58 -22.84
N GLU A 174 -1.74 16.94 -21.83
CA GLU A 174 -1.75 18.29 -21.26
C GLU A 174 -0.37 18.69 -20.68
N TYR A 175 0.36 17.73 -20.08
CA TYR A 175 1.73 17.98 -19.62
C TYR A 175 2.72 18.11 -20.78
N LEU A 176 2.57 17.31 -21.84
CA LEU A 176 3.44 17.40 -23.02
C LEU A 176 3.29 18.71 -23.80
N ASP A 177 2.15 19.38 -23.66
CA ASP A 177 1.92 20.71 -24.22
C ASP A 177 2.54 21.85 -23.39
N LYS A 178 3.01 21.55 -22.15
CA LYS A 178 3.72 22.50 -21.30
C LYS A 178 5.22 22.47 -21.60
N ASP A 179 5.86 23.62 -21.40
CA ASP A 179 7.33 23.69 -21.46
C ASP A 179 7.93 23.10 -20.16
N PHE A 180 8.52 21.91 -20.23
CA PHE A 180 9.24 21.30 -19.11
C PHE A 180 10.49 20.58 -19.61
N GLU A 181 11.49 20.47 -18.76
CA GLU A 181 12.71 19.74 -19.06
C GLU A 181 12.92 18.60 -18.08
N GLY A 182 12.57 17.37 -18.49
CA GLY A 182 12.68 16.22 -17.59
C GLY A 182 11.92 15.00 -18.04
N LEU A 183 11.22 14.35 -17.09
CA LEU A 183 10.48 13.11 -17.30
C LEU A 183 9.02 13.27 -16.91
N CYS A 184 8.09 12.98 -17.83
CA CYS A 184 6.71 12.69 -17.52
C CYS A 184 6.52 11.17 -17.44
N PHE A 185 6.21 10.66 -16.24
CA PHE A 185 6.08 9.24 -15.96
C PHE A 185 4.63 8.90 -15.65
N ILE A 186 4.00 8.10 -16.52
CA ILE A 186 2.61 7.69 -16.41
C ILE A 186 2.46 6.23 -15.98
N ASN A 187 1.48 5.95 -15.13
CA ASN A 187 0.97 4.61 -14.85
C ASN A 187 -0.47 4.48 -15.37
N LEU A 188 -0.67 3.71 -16.43
CA LEU A 188 -1.97 3.38 -17.00
C LEU A 188 -2.60 2.24 -16.19
N VAL A 189 -3.42 2.58 -15.20
CA VAL A 189 -3.85 1.70 -14.11
C VAL A 189 -4.86 0.62 -14.52
N ASP A 190 -5.63 0.84 -15.60
CA ASP A 190 -6.70 -0.08 -16.00
C ASP A 190 -6.16 -1.42 -16.49
N TYR A 191 -4.97 -1.45 -17.08
CA TYR A 191 -4.34 -2.69 -17.53
C TYR A 191 -4.18 -3.70 -16.41
N ASP A 192 -3.83 -3.25 -15.21
CA ASP A 192 -3.74 -4.09 -14.02
C ASP A 192 -5.11 -4.25 -13.34
N MET A 193 -5.78 -3.14 -13.03
CA MET A 193 -6.96 -3.13 -12.16
C MET A 193 -8.20 -3.74 -12.80
N LEU A 194 -8.45 -3.48 -14.09
CA LEU A 194 -9.65 -3.93 -14.77
C LEU A 194 -9.43 -5.25 -15.52
N TYR A 195 -8.24 -5.47 -16.07
CA TYR A 195 -7.99 -6.58 -16.99
C TYR A 195 -7.00 -7.60 -16.45
N GLY A 196 -5.82 -7.19 -15.96
CA GLY A 196 -4.73 -8.08 -15.56
C GLY A 196 -5.11 -9.02 -14.42
N HIS A 197 -5.59 -8.50 -13.32
CA HIS A 197 -6.05 -9.30 -12.17
C HIS A 197 -7.25 -10.21 -12.49
N ARG A 198 -8.04 -9.86 -13.49
CA ARG A 198 -9.22 -10.63 -13.93
C ARG A 198 -8.90 -11.60 -15.07
N ARG A 199 -7.65 -11.57 -15.58
CA ARG A 199 -7.23 -12.36 -16.75
C ARG A 199 -8.11 -12.12 -18.00
N ASP A 200 -8.62 -10.90 -18.13
CA ASP A 200 -9.43 -10.47 -19.27
C ASP A 200 -8.50 -10.04 -20.42
N VAL A 201 -8.12 -11.01 -21.24
CA VAL A 201 -7.21 -10.81 -22.37
C VAL A 201 -7.84 -9.91 -23.44
N ASP A 202 -9.13 -10.08 -23.71
CA ASP A 202 -9.84 -9.31 -24.73
C ASP A 202 -10.01 -7.85 -24.32
N GLY A 203 -10.35 -7.60 -23.04
CA GLY A 203 -10.43 -6.26 -22.49
C GLY A 203 -9.08 -5.57 -22.47
N TYR A 204 -8.01 -6.28 -22.12
CA TYR A 204 -6.63 -5.76 -22.15
C TYR A 204 -6.23 -5.35 -23.58
N ALA A 205 -6.49 -6.20 -24.56
CA ALA A 205 -6.19 -5.92 -25.97
C ALA A 205 -6.97 -4.71 -26.51
N LYS A 206 -8.29 -4.60 -26.16
CA LYS A 206 -9.11 -3.44 -26.55
C LYS A 206 -8.63 -2.13 -25.90
N ALA A 207 -8.15 -2.18 -24.67
CA ALA A 207 -7.63 -1.00 -24.00
C ALA A 207 -6.26 -0.55 -24.56
N LEU A 208 -5.54 -1.44 -25.26
CA LEU A 208 -4.26 -1.13 -25.91
C LEU A 208 -4.44 -0.56 -27.33
N ALA A 209 -5.55 -0.89 -28.02
CA ALA A 209 -5.85 -0.47 -29.40
C ALA A 209 -6.38 0.97 -29.44
#